data_6ed4308972a89ce2a44ea8d7adeae5e7
#
_entry.id   6ed4308972a89ce2a44ea8d7adeae5e7
#
_cell.length_a   1.000
_cell.length_b   1.000
_cell.length_c   1.000
_cell.angle_alpha   90.00
_cell.angle_beta   90.00
_cell.angle_gamma   90.00
#
_symmetry.space_group_name_H-M   'P 1'
#
loop_
_entity.id
_entity.type
_entity.pdbx_description
1 polymer ?
#
loop_
_entity_poly.entity_id
_entity_poly.type
_entity_poly.pdbx_seq_one_letter_code
_entity_poly.pdbx_strand_id
1 'polypeptide(L)' 'MQYEAEVLPGLKRFATAELERRFGDQVTIHHSRKEDTLPFTYRGDAYDLLGLRTVVAVYRLLRFDIPR' A
#
# COMPACT_ATOMS: atom_id res chain seq x y z
N MET A 1 9.34 3.63 -3.31
CA MET A 1 9.08 2.22 -3.60
C MET A 1 7.58 1.98 -3.67
N GLN A 2 7.14 1.24 -4.65
CA GLN A 2 5.74 0.94 -4.85
C GLN A 2 5.35 -0.35 -4.16
N TYR A 3 4.18 -0.33 -3.53
CA TYR A 3 3.62 -1.47 -2.80
C TYR A 3 2.17 -1.67 -3.19
N GLU A 4 1.67 -2.85 -2.90
CA GLU A 4 0.25 -3.16 -3.02
C GLU A 4 -0.19 -3.83 -1.74
N ALA A 5 -1.18 -3.26 -1.08
CA ALA A 5 -1.74 -3.83 0.13
C ALA A 5 -2.98 -4.63 -0.21
N GLU A 6 -3.10 -5.81 0.40
CA GLU A 6 -4.32 -6.59 0.35
C GLU A 6 -5.18 -6.24 1.56
N VAL A 7 -6.43 -5.86 1.31
CA VAL A 7 -7.35 -5.45 2.35
C VAL A 7 -8.66 -6.23 2.23
N LEU A 8 -9.38 -6.36 3.34
CA LEU A 8 -10.71 -6.95 3.30
C LEU A 8 -11.68 -6.01 2.59
N PRO A 9 -12.64 -6.56 1.81
CA PRO A 9 -13.66 -5.74 1.17
C PRO A 9 -14.37 -4.85 2.19
N GLY A 10 -14.54 -3.58 1.84
CA GLY A 10 -15.15 -2.59 2.73
C GLY A 10 -14.21 -1.90 3.68
N LEU A 11 -12.96 -2.39 3.83
CA LEU A 11 -11.97 -1.76 4.71
C LEU A 11 -10.95 -0.90 3.98
N LYS A 12 -11.05 -0.79 2.67
CA LYS A 12 -10.06 -0.05 1.87
C LYS A 12 -9.91 1.40 2.31
N ARG A 13 -11.03 2.08 2.59
CA ARG A 13 -11.00 3.46 3.05
C ARG A 13 -10.33 3.59 4.42
N PHE A 14 -10.50 2.60 5.28
CA PHE A 14 -9.86 2.59 6.60
C PHE A 14 -8.36 2.36 6.47
N ALA A 15 -7.95 1.48 5.55
CA ALA A 15 -6.54 1.25 5.26
C ALA A 15 -5.89 2.52 4.70
N THR A 16 -6.57 3.21 3.78
CA THR A 16 -6.10 4.48 3.24
C THR A 16 -5.90 5.50 4.36
N ALA A 17 -6.90 5.62 5.24
CA ALA A 17 -6.82 6.56 6.36
C ALA A 17 -5.69 6.19 7.32
N GLU A 18 -5.48 4.91 7.58
CA GLU A 18 -4.38 4.47 8.43
C GLU A 18 -3.02 4.84 7.83
N LEU A 19 -2.83 4.59 6.54
CA LEU A 19 -1.58 4.93 5.86
C LEU A 19 -1.31 6.43 5.91
N GLU A 20 -2.32 7.24 5.63
CA GLU A 20 -2.17 8.69 5.64
C GLU A 20 -1.90 9.22 7.04
N ARG A 21 -2.57 8.68 8.04
CA ARG A 21 -2.39 9.10 9.43
C ARG A 21 -1.01 8.72 9.97
N ARG A 22 -0.51 7.53 9.63
CA ARG A 22 0.77 7.03 10.15
C ARG A 22 1.96 7.63 9.41
N PHE A 23 1.85 7.83 8.12
CA PHE A 23 3.00 8.15 7.30
C PHE A 23 2.92 9.53 6.63
N GLY A 24 1.74 10.12 6.59
CA GLY A 24 1.56 11.48 6.07
C GLY A 24 2.12 11.66 4.67
N ASP A 25 3.03 12.62 4.54
CA ASP A 25 3.60 12.97 3.24
C ASP A 25 4.51 11.90 2.65
N GLN A 26 4.87 10.87 3.43
CA GLN A 26 5.73 9.80 2.94
C GLN A 26 4.99 8.76 2.12
N VAL A 27 3.66 8.80 2.13
CA VAL A 27 2.82 7.85 1.39
C VAL A 27 2.01 8.57 0.34
N THR A 28 1.90 7.94 -0.84
CA THR A 28 1.02 8.40 -1.91
C THR A 28 0.11 7.24 -2.29
N ILE A 29 -1.20 7.45 -2.12
CA ILE A 29 -2.19 6.43 -2.43
C ILE A 29 -2.55 6.51 -3.90
N HIS A 30 -2.60 5.36 -4.57
CA HIS A 30 -2.99 5.26 -5.96
C HIS A 30 -4.38 4.67 -6.07
N HIS A 31 -5.08 4.98 -7.16
CA HIS A 31 -6.41 4.44 -7.41
C HIS A 31 -6.34 3.01 -7.91
N SER A 32 -7.29 2.19 -7.45
CA SER A 32 -7.49 0.84 -7.95
C SER A 32 -8.98 0.55 -8.00
N ARG A 33 -9.40 -0.16 -9.04
CA ARG A 33 -10.80 -0.59 -9.19
C ARG A 33 -11.14 -1.79 -8.31
N LYS A 34 -10.13 -2.51 -7.84
CA LYS A 34 -10.32 -3.67 -6.96
C LYS A 34 -10.60 -3.21 -5.55
N GLU A 35 -11.60 -3.80 -4.92
CA GLU A 35 -11.99 -3.44 -3.57
C GLU A 35 -11.08 -4.00 -2.50
N ASP A 36 -10.34 -5.06 -2.84
CA ASP A 36 -9.45 -5.77 -1.92
C ASP A 36 -7.98 -5.38 -2.08
N THR A 37 -7.67 -4.42 -2.94
CA THR A 37 -6.31 -4.04 -3.27
C THR A 37 -6.12 -2.54 -3.14
N LEU A 38 -5.06 -2.13 -2.45
CA LEU A 38 -4.71 -0.74 -2.26
C LEU A 38 -3.27 -0.51 -2.71
N PRO A 39 -3.06 0.00 -3.93
CA PRO A 39 -1.71 0.34 -4.37
C PRO A 39 -1.26 1.68 -3.80
N PHE A 40 -0.01 1.76 -3.39
CA PHE A 40 0.54 2.99 -2.84
C PHE A 40 2.05 3.05 -3.03
N THR A 41 2.59 4.26 -2.94
CA THR A 41 4.03 4.50 -2.90
C THR A 41 4.41 4.95 -1.51
N TYR A 42 5.46 4.37 -0.94
CA TYR A 42 5.97 4.74 0.38
C TYR A 42 7.47 5.02 0.29
N ARG A 43 7.89 6.12 0.89
CA ARG A 43 9.28 6.59 0.84
C ARG A 43 10.12 6.12 2.01
N GLY A 44 9.48 5.63 3.07
CA GLY A 44 10.18 5.18 4.27
C GLY A 44 10.63 3.73 4.19
N ASP A 45 10.97 3.20 5.35
CA ASP A 45 11.45 1.83 5.49
C ASP A 45 10.28 0.84 5.39
N ALA A 46 10.47 -0.23 4.60
CA ALA A 46 9.46 -1.27 4.42
C ALA A 46 9.04 -1.90 5.75
N TYR A 47 9.92 -1.96 6.74
CA TYR A 47 9.57 -2.49 8.06
C TYR A 47 8.46 -1.72 8.75
N ASP A 48 8.30 -0.44 8.45
CA ASP A 48 7.24 0.38 9.03
C ASP A 48 5.85 -0.11 8.61
N LEU A 49 5.76 -0.81 7.49
CA LEU A 49 4.50 -1.31 6.95
C LEU A 49 4.00 -2.56 7.68
N LEU A 50 4.86 -3.22 8.44
CA LEU A 50 4.50 -4.43 9.18
C LEU A 50 3.51 -4.14 10.31
N GLY A 51 3.43 -2.91 10.77
CA GLY A 51 2.53 -2.51 11.86
C GLY A 51 1.14 -2.12 11.41
N LEU A 52 0.82 -2.22 10.12
CA LEU A 52 -0.50 -1.83 9.62
C LEU A 52 -1.56 -2.82 10.10
N ARG A 53 -2.68 -2.30 10.63
CA ARG A 53 -3.72 -3.10 11.23
C ARG A 53 -4.90 -3.38 10.32
N THR A 54 -5.09 -2.54 9.30
CA THR A 54 -6.24 -2.64 8.39
C THR A 54 -5.92 -3.41 7.11
N VAL A 55 -4.69 -3.88 6.98
CA VAL A 55 -4.27 -4.64 5.80
C VAL A 55 -3.97 -6.08 6.18
N VAL A 56 -4.25 -6.99 5.24
CA VAL A 56 -3.98 -8.43 5.40
C VAL A 56 -2.53 -8.73 5.05
N ALA A 57 -2.03 -8.12 3.98
CA ALA A 57 -0.67 -8.33 3.50
C ALA A 57 -0.21 -7.13 2.70
N VAL A 58 1.10 -6.96 2.61
CA VAL A 58 1.70 -5.91 1.77
C VAL A 58 2.71 -6.58 0.85
N TYR A 59 2.58 -6.29 -0.43
CA TYR A 59 3.47 -6.81 -1.46
C TYR A 59 4.27 -5.66 -2.07
N ARG A 60 5.56 -5.87 -2.24
CA ARG A 60 6.40 -4.93 -2.95
C ARG A 60 6.23 -5.15 -4.45
N LEU A 61 5.94 -4.08 -5.18
CA LEU A 61 5.85 -4.14 -6.63
C LEU A 61 7.22 -3.86 -7.21
N LEU A 62 7.79 -4.87 -7.87
CA LEU A 62 9.06 -4.76 -8.57
C LEU A 62 8.78 -4.62 -10.05
N ARG A 63 9.35 -3.57 -10.64
CA ARG A 63 9.32 -3.41 -12.09
C ARG A 63 10.60 -3.97 -12.65
N PHE A 64 10.46 -4.95 -13.50
CA PHE A 64 11.59 -5.48 -14.26
C PHE A 64 11.46 -5.01 -15.70
N ASP A 65 12.38 -4.16 -16.13
CA ASP A 65 12.57 -3.90 -17.55
C ASP A 65 13.48 -4.98 -18.08
N ILE A 66 12.88 -6.01 -18.62
CA ILE A 66 13.67 -7.09 -19.24
C ILE A 66 13.88 -6.72 -20.69
N PRO A 67 15.11 -6.44 -21.12
CA PRO A 67 15.38 -6.21 -22.52
C PRO A 67 15.11 -7.47 -23.32
N ARG A 68 14.38 -7.32 -24.37
CA ARG A 68 14.11 -8.44 -25.27
C ARG A 68 14.88 -8.27 -26.57
#